data_b81fb5c6217e648313b35d08dde7cee5
#
_entry.id   b81fb5c6217e648313b35d08dde7cee5
#
_cell.length_a   1.000
_cell.length_b   1.000
_cell.length_c   1.000
_cell.angle_alpha   90.00
_cell.angle_beta   90.00
_cell.angle_gamma   90.00
#
_symmetry.space_group_name_H-M   'P 1'
#
loop_
_entity.id
_entity.type
_entity.pdbx_description
1 polymer ?
#
loop_
_entity_poly.entity_id
_entity_poly.type
_entity_poly.pdbx_seq_one_letter_code
_entity_poly.pdbx_strand_id
1 'polypeptide(L)'
;TDGVAMGGGMEIALACDLIIASSNARFALPEPKVGLAALAGGMQRLPRQIGMKNAMGMMLTGRHVEAAEAKELGIVNEVVESQADLMDRARDWAKQIEACSPMSIRATKQVAYESLNEANLENSMKGQYTAVHDLFTSEDFIEGPVAFAEKRAPNWKGK
;
A
#
# COMPACT_ATOMS: atom_id res chain seq x y z
N THR A 1 7.18 2.63 10.16
CA THR A 1 7.40 4.04 10.57
C THR A 1 7.40 4.13 12.09
N ASP A 2 8.44 4.76 12.64
CA ASP A 2 8.52 5.16 14.05
C ASP A 2 8.81 6.67 14.09
N GLY A 3 8.24 7.37 15.09
CA GLY A 3 8.40 8.83 15.20
C GLY A 3 7.70 9.58 14.04
N VAL A 4 8.39 10.52 13.40
CA VAL A 4 7.78 11.53 12.53
C VAL A 4 7.92 11.17 11.04
N ALA A 5 6.81 11.04 10.34
CA ALA A 5 6.71 10.98 8.89
C ALA A 5 5.93 12.20 8.37
N MET A 6 6.64 13.28 8.04
CA MET A 6 6.04 14.56 7.64
C MET A 6 6.62 15.06 6.33
N GLY A 7 5.84 15.82 5.58
CA GLY A 7 6.26 16.35 4.28
C GLY A 7 6.73 15.24 3.35
N GLY A 8 7.93 15.35 2.80
CA GLY A 8 8.53 14.32 1.95
C GLY A 8 8.60 12.94 2.61
N GLY A 9 8.76 12.84 3.93
CA GLY A 9 8.70 11.57 4.65
C GLY A 9 7.32 10.92 4.59
N MET A 10 6.26 11.71 4.69
CA MET A 10 4.88 11.24 4.48
C MET A 10 4.65 10.85 3.02
N GLU A 11 5.18 11.60 2.07
CA GLU A 11 5.04 11.31 0.64
C GLU A 11 5.72 9.98 0.24
N ILE A 12 6.89 9.69 0.85
CA ILE A 12 7.55 8.39 0.70
C ILE A 12 6.70 7.27 1.29
N ALA A 13 6.16 7.46 2.50
CA ALA A 13 5.29 6.48 3.13
C ALA A 13 4.04 6.18 2.27
N LEU A 14 3.39 7.22 1.75
CA LEU A 14 2.24 7.08 0.84
C LEU A 14 2.56 6.39 -0.49
N ALA A 15 3.83 6.35 -0.91
CA ALA A 15 4.28 5.64 -2.09
C ALA A 15 4.50 4.13 -1.85
N CYS A 16 4.55 3.71 -0.59
CA CYS A 16 4.64 2.29 -0.22
C CYS A 16 3.26 1.63 -0.29
N ASP A 17 3.25 0.33 -0.57
CA ASP A 17 2.00 -0.46 -0.61
C ASP A 17 1.42 -0.70 0.79
N LEU A 18 2.30 -0.82 1.79
CA LEU A 18 1.95 -1.13 3.18
C LEU A 18 2.73 -0.22 4.13
N ILE A 19 2.05 0.22 5.17
CA ILE A 19 2.66 1.02 6.24
C ILE A 19 2.33 0.36 7.58
N ILE A 20 3.38 0.01 8.32
CA ILE A 20 3.29 -0.40 9.73
C ILE A 20 3.92 0.71 10.56
N ALA A 21 3.24 1.12 11.62
CA ALA A 21 3.67 2.20 12.48
C ALA A 21 3.81 1.76 13.94
N SER A 22 4.72 2.38 14.69
CA SER A 22 4.67 2.32 16.14
C SER A 22 3.61 3.27 16.69
N SER A 23 3.19 3.07 17.93
CA SER A 23 2.26 3.96 18.62
C SER A 23 2.76 5.41 18.72
N ASN A 24 4.07 5.63 18.61
CA ASN A 24 4.71 6.96 18.62
C ASN A 24 4.71 7.65 17.25
N ALA A 25 4.27 6.98 16.19
CA ALA A 25 4.35 7.54 14.85
C ALA A 25 3.34 8.68 14.64
N ARG A 26 3.78 9.68 13.88
CA ARG A 26 2.97 10.85 13.50
C ARG A 26 3.11 11.14 12.03
N PHE A 27 2.02 11.52 11.42
CA PHE A 27 1.91 11.77 10.00
C PHE A 27 1.38 13.18 9.73
N ALA A 28 1.93 13.87 8.75
CA ALA A 28 1.42 15.16 8.30
C ALA A 28 1.92 15.55 6.91
N LEU A 29 1.19 16.42 6.24
CA LEU A 29 1.64 17.21 5.09
C LEU A 29 1.61 18.70 5.49
N PRO A 30 2.63 19.19 6.22
CA PRO A 30 2.62 20.53 6.82
C PRO A 30 3.08 21.64 5.87
N GLU A 31 3.35 21.34 4.60
CA GLU A 31 3.88 22.24 3.59
C GLU A 31 3.13 23.58 3.51
N PRO A 32 1.79 23.65 3.63
CA PRO A 32 1.08 24.94 3.58
C PRO A 32 1.49 25.92 4.68
N LYS A 33 1.97 25.44 5.83
CA LYS A 33 2.44 26.30 6.94
C LYS A 33 3.72 27.08 6.61
N VAL A 34 4.43 26.64 5.55
CA VAL A 34 5.68 27.28 5.10
C VAL A 34 5.57 27.76 3.65
N GLY A 35 4.35 27.90 3.11
CA GLY A 35 4.11 28.39 1.76
C GLY A 35 4.46 27.41 0.63
N LEU A 36 4.51 26.13 0.95
CA LEU A 36 4.79 25.05 0.00
C LEU A 36 3.56 24.13 -0.18
N ALA A 37 3.70 23.13 -1.03
CA ALA A 37 2.72 22.06 -1.21
C ALA A 37 3.42 20.71 -1.33
N ALA A 38 2.72 19.61 -1.03
CA ALA A 38 3.23 18.24 -1.07
C ALA A 38 3.36 17.73 -2.52
N LEU A 39 4.39 18.22 -3.24
CA LEU A 39 4.56 18.06 -4.69
C LEU A 39 5.14 16.70 -5.11
N ALA A 40 5.68 15.92 -4.18
CA ALA A 40 6.24 14.59 -4.47
C ALA A 40 5.16 13.46 -4.45
N GLY A 41 3.91 13.83 -4.65
CA GLY A 41 2.78 12.92 -4.81
C GLY A 41 1.84 12.84 -3.61
N GLY A 42 2.08 13.61 -2.55
CA GLY A 42 1.20 13.68 -1.37
C GLY A 42 -0.21 14.11 -1.73
N MET A 43 -0.32 15.18 -2.51
CA MET A 43 -1.62 15.72 -2.97
C MET A 43 -2.41 14.74 -3.85
N GLN A 44 -1.74 13.84 -4.55
CA GLN A 44 -2.37 12.85 -5.43
C GLN A 44 -2.71 11.55 -4.70
N ARG A 45 -1.78 11.06 -3.85
CA ARG A 45 -1.94 9.76 -3.17
C ARG A 45 -2.87 9.83 -1.97
N LEU A 46 -2.72 10.84 -1.13
CA LEU A 46 -3.49 10.91 0.11
C LEU A 46 -5.01 10.91 -0.13
N PRO A 47 -5.58 11.75 -1.05
CA PRO A 47 -7.03 11.72 -1.32
C PRO A 47 -7.55 10.39 -1.88
N ARG A 48 -6.68 9.66 -2.62
CA ARG A 48 -7.04 8.34 -3.16
C ARG A 48 -7.06 7.26 -2.09
N GLN A 49 -6.23 7.40 -1.05
CA GLN A 49 -6.12 6.41 0.03
C GLN A 49 -7.14 6.62 1.13
N ILE A 50 -7.38 7.87 1.57
CA ILE A 50 -8.24 8.15 2.73
C ILE A 50 -9.52 8.95 2.40
N GLY A 51 -9.75 9.21 1.13
CA GLY A 51 -10.88 10.01 0.67
C GLY A 51 -10.65 11.52 0.80
N MET A 52 -11.36 12.28 -0.05
CA MET A 52 -11.13 13.70 -0.24
C MET A 52 -11.27 14.53 1.05
N LYS A 53 -12.29 14.29 1.86
CA LYS A 53 -12.56 15.11 3.06
C LYS A 53 -11.47 14.98 4.12
N ASN A 54 -11.04 13.76 4.41
CA ASN A 54 -9.97 13.51 5.37
C ASN A 54 -8.64 14.08 4.86
N ALA A 55 -8.33 13.86 3.58
CA ALA A 55 -7.12 14.36 2.95
C ALA A 55 -7.08 15.91 2.96
N MET A 56 -8.17 16.56 2.59
CA MET A 56 -8.24 18.03 2.62
C MET A 56 -8.09 18.58 4.04
N GLY A 57 -8.67 17.92 5.06
CA GLY A 57 -8.48 18.27 6.45
C GLY A 57 -7.00 18.27 6.85
N MET A 58 -6.21 17.27 6.40
CA MET A 58 -4.78 17.20 6.65
C MET A 58 -4.00 18.24 5.81
N MET A 59 -4.23 18.25 4.50
CA MET A 59 -3.43 19.05 3.56
C MET A 59 -3.65 20.56 3.69
N LEU A 60 -4.86 21.01 3.99
CA LEU A 60 -5.13 22.45 4.11
C LEU A 60 -4.70 23.03 5.45
N THR A 61 -4.72 22.23 6.51
CA THR A 61 -4.36 22.70 7.86
C THR A 61 -2.92 22.35 8.24
N GLY A 62 -2.30 21.38 7.54
CA GLY A 62 -1.01 20.82 7.92
C GLY A 62 -1.05 20.21 9.32
N ARG A 63 -2.21 19.68 9.76
CA ARG A 63 -2.34 19.06 11.07
C ARG A 63 -1.60 17.74 11.14
N HIS A 64 -1.21 17.39 12.35
CA HIS A 64 -0.63 16.08 12.62
C HIS A 64 -1.74 15.06 12.87
N VAL A 65 -1.45 13.83 12.49
CA VAL A 65 -2.28 12.65 12.72
C VAL A 65 -1.43 11.63 13.46
N GLU A 66 -1.87 11.23 14.64
CA GLU A 66 -1.20 10.20 15.45
C GLU A 66 -1.45 8.81 14.86
N ALA A 67 -0.64 7.81 15.25
CA ALA A 67 -0.68 6.47 14.69
C ALA A 67 -2.07 5.81 14.73
N ALA A 68 -2.78 5.96 15.84
CA ALA A 68 -4.13 5.39 16.02
C ALA A 68 -5.12 5.99 15.01
N GLU A 69 -5.16 7.32 14.88
CA GLU A 69 -6.01 8.01 13.90
C GLU A 69 -5.59 7.66 12.46
N ALA A 70 -4.27 7.55 12.20
CA ALA A 70 -3.76 7.17 10.89
C ALA A 70 -4.24 5.76 10.46
N LYS A 71 -4.38 4.84 11.41
CA LYS A 71 -4.98 3.53 11.18
C LYS A 71 -6.48 3.63 10.88
N GLU A 72 -7.22 4.41 11.66
CA GLU A 72 -8.67 4.63 11.44
C GLU A 72 -8.95 5.27 10.07
N LEU A 73 -8.10 6.21 9.66
CA LEU A 73 -8.19 6.87 8.35
C LEU A 73 -7.78 5.97 7.17
N GLY A 74 -7.07 4.86 7.43
CA GLY A 74 -6.57 3.96 6.39
C GLY A 74 -5.23 4.38 5.79
N ILE A 75 -4.47 5.26 6.46
CA ILE A 75 -3.07 5.58 6.10
C ILE A 75 -2.15 4.41 6.47
N VAL A 76 -2.38 3.79 7.62
CA VAL A 76 -1.55 2.76 8.22
C VAL A 76 -2.31 1.44 8.28
N ASN A 77 -1.67 0.35 7.84
CA ASN A 77 -2.25 -0.99 7.89
C ASN A 77 -2.31 -1.53 9.32
N GLU A 78 -1.28 -1.25 10.11
CA GLU A 78 -1.18 -1.76 11.46
C GLU A 78 -0.34 -0.83 12.35
N VAL A 79 -0.74 -0.75 13.63
CA VAL A 79 0.01 -0.07 14.69
C VAL A 79 0.49 -1.09 15.68
N VAL A 80 1.78 -1.05 16.01
CA VAL A 80 2.42 -1.83 17.08
C VAL A 80 2.76 -0.94 18.27
N GLU A 81 2.90 -1.53 19.44
CA GLU A 81 3.09 -0.79 20.70
C GLU A 81 4.43 -0.02 20.74
N SER A 82 5.49 -0.62 20.20
CA SER A 82 6.84 -0.04 20.30
C SER A 82 7.62 -0.12 18.99
N GLN A 83 8.69 0.66 18.91
CA GLN A 83 9.68 0.58 17.84
C GLN A 83 10.32 -0.82 17.76
N ALA A 84 10.53 -1.49 18.89
CA ALA A 84 11.14 -2.82 18.91
C ALA A 84 10.31 -3.84 18.13
N ASP A 85 8.98 -3.73 18.20
CA ASP A 85 8.05 -4.66 17.55
C ASP A 85 7.91 -4.43 16.03
N LEU A 86 8.27 -3.23 15.55
CA LEU A 86 8.05 -2.82 14.15
C LEU A 86 8.69 -3.76 13.14
N MET A 87 9.96 -4.09 13.33
CA MET A 87 10.71 -4.89 12.36
C MET A 87 10.24 -6.34 12.33
N ASP A 88 9.90 -6.88 13.48
CA ASP A 88 9.39 -8.26 13.54
C ASP A 88 8.01 -8.33 12.89
N ARG A 89 7.14 -7.36 13.16
CA ARG A 89 5.83 -7.30 12.52
C ARG A 89 5.92 -7.06 11.01
N ALA A 90 6.85 -6.21 10.56
CA ALA A 90 7.10 -6.00 9.13
C ALA A 90 7.59 -7.29 8.44
N ARG A 91 8.47 -8.07 9.12
CA ARG A 91 8.92 -9.38 8.61
C ARG A 91 7.78 -10.39 8.55
N ASP A 92 6.86 -10.36 9.50
CA ASP A 92 5.68 -11.25 9.48
C ASP A 92 4.76 -10.94 8.29
N TRP A 93 4.55 -9.66 7.98
CA TRP A 93 3.83 -9.27 6.77
C TRP A 93 4.57 -9.71 5.50
N ALA A 94 5.90 -9.52 5.46
CA ALA A 94 6.72 -9.96 4.33
C ALA A 94 6.63 -11.47 4.11
N LYS A 95 6.72 -12.28 5.18
CA LYS A 95 6.55 -13.75 5.10
C LYS A 95 5.19 -14.16 4.54
N GLN A 96 4.10 -13.46 4.92
CA GLN A 96 2.78 -13.74 4.37
C GLN A 96 2.72 -13.43 2.87
N ILE A 97 3.39 -12.37 2.42
CA ILE A 97 3.50 -12.01 1.00
C ILE A 97 4.37 -13.03 0.26
N GLU A 98 5.50 -13.43 0.82
CA GLU A 98 6.40 -14.44 0.24
C GLU A 98 5.74 -15.81 0.08
N ALA A 99 4.75 -16.13 0.91
CA ALA A 99 3.96 -17.36 0.78
C ALA A 99 3.02 -17.37 -0.44
N CYS A 100 2.78 -16.22 -1.07
CA CYS A 100 1.91 -16.06 -2.24
C CYS A 100 2.72 -16.14 -3.55
N SER A 101 2.04 -16.47 -4.65
CA SER A 101 2.68 -16.45 -5.98
C SER A 101 3.19 -15.06 -6.34
N PRO A 102 4.49 -14.92 -6.67
CA PRO A 102 5.04 -13.65 -7.12
C PRO A 102 4.34 -13.08 -8.37
N MET A 103 3.88 -13.97 -9.27
CA MET A 103 3.16 -13.56 -10.47
C MET A 103 1.79 -12.97 -10.12
N SER A 104 1.06 -13.60 -9.19
CA SER A 104 -0.23 -13.08 -8.70
C SER A 104 -0.07 -11.73 -7.99
N ILE A 105 0.99 -11.55 -7.19
CA ILE A 105 1.27 -10.29 -6.51
C ILE A 105 1.53 -9.18 -7.53
N ARG A 106 2.36 -9.41 -8.56
CA ARG A 106 2.65 -8.44 -9.62
C ARG A 106 1.39 -8.04 -10.37
N ALA A 107 0.57 -9.02 -10.76
CA ALA A 107 -0.71 -8.77 -11.43
C ALA A 107 -1.66 -7.94 -10.54
N THR A 108 -1.81 -8.32 -9.28
CA THR A 108 -2.65 -7.60 -8.31
C THR A 108 -2.20 -6.15 -8.14
N LYS A 109 -0.90 -5.92 -7.97
CA LYS A 109 -0.37 -4.55 -7.83
C LYS A 109 -0.61 -3.72 -9.07
N GLN A 110 -0.29 -4.23 -10.26
CA GLN A 110 -0.49 -3.51 -11.51
C GLN A 110 -1.96 -3.12 -11.67
N VAL A 111 -2.87 -4.07 -11.55
CA VAL A 111 -4.30 -3.79 -11.70
C VAL A 111 -4.78 -2.79 -10.65
N ALA A 112 -4.41 -2.97 -9.38
CA ALA A 112 -4.85 -2.09 -8.31
C ALA A 112 -4.44 -0.62 -8.54
N TYR A 113 -3.22 -0.37 -9.02
CA TYR A 113 -2.73 0.98 -9.26
C TYR A 113 -3.18 1.57 -10.59
N GLU A 114 -3.10 0.82 -11.68
CA GLU A 114 -3.43 1.34 -13.01
C GLU A 114 -4.92 1.54 -13.19
N SER A 115 -5.75 0.68 -12.59
CA SER A 115 -7.21 0.80 -12.63
C SER A 115 -7.74 2.10 -12.04
N LEU A 116 -7.02 2.73 -11.11
CA LEU A 116 -7.38 4.04 -10.55
C LEU A 116 -7.33 5.19 -11.57
N ASN A 117 -6.73 4.97 -12.73
CA ASN A 117 -6.64 5.96 -13.79
C ASN A 117 -7.74 5.78 -14.86
N GLU A 118 -8.51 4.68 -14.77
CA GLU A 118 -9.59 4.42 -15.70
C GLU A 118 -10.85 5.24 -15.36
N ALA A 119 -11.59 5.62 -16.40
CA ALA A 119 -12.77 6.47 -16.25
C ALA A 119 -13.92 5.81 -15.47
N ASN A 120 -13.99 4.49 -15.51
CA ASN A 120 -15.02 3.70 -14.81
C ASN A 120 -14.57 2.25 -14.61
N LEU A 121 -15.31 1.50 -13.80
CA LEU A 121 -15.00 0.11 -13.48
C LEU A 121 -15.03 -0.80 -14.71
N GLU A 122 -15.95 -0.57 -15.65
CA GLU A 122 -16.04 -1.39 -16.86
C GLU A 122 -14.77 -1.30 -17.72
N ASN A 123 -14.26 -0.08 -17.92
CA ASN A 123 -13.00 0.15 -18.62
C ASN A 123 -11.83 -0.52 -17.89
N SER A 124 -11.78 -0.38 -16.57
CA SER A 124 -10.76 -1.04 -15.75
C SER A 124 -10.79 -2.57 -15.90
N MET A 125 -11.95 -3.19 -15.85
CA MET A 125 -12.09 -4.66 -16.01
C MET A 125 -11.71 -5.15 -17.41
N LYS A 126 -11.81 -4.31 -18.43
CA LYS A 126 -11.41 -4.60 -19.82
C LYS A 126 -9.97 -4.20 -20.13
N GLY A 127 -9.28 -3.57 -19.16
CA GLY A 127 -7.90 -3.09 -19.31
C GLY A 127 -6.93 -4.20 -19.68
N GLN A 128 -5.94 -3.84 -20.48
CA GLN A 128 -4.86 -4.77 -20.88
C GLN A 128 -3.68 -4.60 -19.91
N TYR A 129 -3.60 -5.47 -18.94
CA TYR A 129 -2.55 -5.44 -17.91
C TYR A 129 -1.49 -6.51 -18.23
N THR A 130 -0.26 -6.10 -18.49
CA THR A 130 0.83 -7.02 -18.88
C THR A 130 1.10 -8.07 -17.82
N ALA A 131 1.12 -7.71 -16.53
CA ALA A 131 1.34 -8.67 -15.47
C ALA A 131 0.20 -9.69 -15.32
N VAL A 132 -1.02 -9.37 -15.74
CA VAL A 132 -2.14 -10.34 -15.80
C VAL A 132 -1.93 -11.33 -16.93
N HIS A 133 -1.49 -10.84 -18.10
CA HIS A 133 -1.12 -11.73 -19.21
C HIS A 133 0.02 -12.66 -18.81
N ASP A 134 1.08 -12.12 -18.19
CA ASP A 134 2.23 -12.91 -17.71
C ASP A 134 1.81 -13.96 -16.67
N LEU A 135 0.88 -13.60 -15.77
CA LEU A 135 0.30 -14.54 -14.81
C LEU A 135 -0.38 -15.72 -15.52
N PHE A 136 -1.24 -15.47 -16.51
CA PHE A 136 -1.97 -16.53 -17.22
C PHE A 136 -1.06 -17.51 -17.95
N THR A 137 0.13 -17.09 -18.34
CA THR A 137 1.12 -17.92 -19.05
C THR A 137 2.18 -18.53 -18.14
N SER A 138 2.13 -18.21 -16.82
CA SER A 138 3.14 -18.64 -15.85
C SER A 138 2.97 -20.07 -15.35
N GLU A 139 4.07 -20.67 -14.88
CA GLU A 139 4.04 -21.93 -14.15
C GLU A 139 3.21 -21.83 -12.86
N ASP A 140 3.25 -20.67 -12.19
CA ASP A 140 2.52 -20.41 -10.96
C ASP A 140 1.00 -20.49 -11.14
N PHE A 141 0.49 -20.13 -12.32
CA PHE A 141 -0.94 -20.20 -12.63
C PHE A 141 -1.48 -21.63 -12.61
N ILE A 142 -0.63 -22.59 -12.93
CA ILE A 142 -0.96 -24.02 -12.90
C ILE A 142 -0.68 -24.61 -11.52
N GLU A 143 0.47 -24.27 -10.92
CA GLU A 143 0.91 -24.80 -9.63
C GLU A 143 -0.09 -24.51 -8.51
N GLY A 144 -0.62 -23.29 -8.44
CA GLY A 144 -1.54 -22.87 -7.38
C GLY A 144 -2.77 -23.78 -7.26
N PRO A 145 -3.60 -23.90 -8.31
CA PRO A 145 -4.76 -24.77 -8.30
C PRO A 145 -4.43 -26.25 -8.04
N VAL A 146 -3.31 -26.75 -8.58
CA VAL A 146 -2.87 -28.14 -8.38
C VAL A 146 -2.50 -28.38 -6.92
N ALA A 147 -1.64 -27.53 -6.33
CA ALA A 147 -1.24 -27.62 -4.93
C ALA A 147 -2.46 -27.56 -3.99
N PHE A 148 -3.41 -26.65 -4.29
CA PHE A 148 -4.65 -26.55 -3.54
C PHE A 148 -5.49 -27.83 -3.59
N ALA A 149 -5.67 -28.42 -4.78
CA ALA A 149 -6.42 -29.67 -4.94
C ALA A 149 -5.75 -30.85 -4.22
N GLU A 150 -4.42 -30.89 -4.25
CA GLU A 150 -3.60 -31.91 -3.59
C GLU A 150 -3.38 -31.66 -2.09
N LYS A 151 -3.87 -30.55 -1.54
CA LYS A 151 -3.71 -30.13 -0.12
C LYS A 151 -2.25 -30.07 0.32
N ARG A 152 -1.36 -29.63 -0.56
CA ARG A 152 0.06 -29.39 -0.27
C ARG A 152 0.43 -27.92 -0.39
N ALA A 153 1.57 -27.54 0.18
CA ALA A 153 2.14 -26.23 -0.05
C ALA A 153 2.53 -26.05 -1.53
N PRO A 154 2.25 -24.89 -2.14
CA PRO A 154 2.68 -24.59 -3.50
C PRO A 154 4.20 -24.36 -3.56
N ASN A 155 4.76 -24.58 -4.74
CA ASN A 155 6.18 -24.34 -5.04
C ASN A 155 6.31 -23.28 -6.13
N TRP A 156 6.17 -22.03 -5.73
CA TRP A 156 6.19 -20.88 -6.64
C TRP A 156 7.50 -20.75 -7.39
N LYS A 157 7.43 -20.48 -8.70
CA LYS A 157 8.58 -20.29 -9.59
C LYS A 157 8.78 -18.81 -9.95
N GLY A 158 7.73 -18.01 -9.89
CA GLY A 158 7.76 -16.60 -10.23
C GLY A 158 7.93 -16.30 -11.72
N LYS A 159 7.64 -17.26 -12.56
CA LYS A 159 7.78 -17.19 -14.03
C LYS A 159 6.69 -18.01 -14.74
#